data_3bc67e0f89f382536695870481ea2bbb
#
_entry.id   3bc67e0f89f382536695870481ea2bbb
#
_cell.length_a   1.000
_cell.length_b   1.000
_cell.length_c   1.000
_cell.angle_alpha   90.00
_cell.angle_beta   90.00
_cell.angle_gamma   90.00
#
_symmetry.space_group_name_H-M   'P 1'
#
loop_
_entity.id
_entity.type
_entity.pdbx_description
1 polymer ?
#
loop_
_entity_poly.entity_id
_entity_poly.type
_entity_poly.pdbx_seq_one_letter_code
_entity_poly.pdbx_strand_id
1 'polypeptide(L)'
;MSVSRNPRVAAATLALAVAALGAATVGGAAPSTATTTNATTRTLTGPVTTTAAAASRPTRAAARRTLPGGYRHLVVIYQENHSFDNLYGRWGRVHGRRVRGLGQATRAQQTQVAQDGTPYVCLPQNDVNLTSPPLTPTCTTDPHLTEPSHFTNRPFLIDNFIKPEDKTCPPPGVSAPFGVPKNSTGALSGGCTRDLVHRFYQEQYQLDGGRQDRYTTGSDAVGLTQGVYRTRRLPIYSYLHRRSAPKYVVADNFFQAAFGGSFLNHQWLIAARTPIGNGVPDATQPTNSVLDANGMPNSYPQYKAGPPVDPNETTVRDGQLTRKCAATALPLDIQYIDACGNWAVNTVQPESPPFSSSGSRIALIDDDTYPNIGDRLTAAGISWNWYSGGWDDAESGHAGPQFQYHHQPFNYFADYAPGTPGREHLKDERRFIAAANRGQLPTVSFVKPYGAENEHPGYASEPDGSDHLVNLLKTVTTGPQARKTLVVVTYDEFGGQWDHVSPPPVDKWGPGTRIPALVISKSFRHSAVDHRFYDTTSILSTIERSYGLEPLSTRDARSHSLAHAVALANR
;
A
#
# COMPACT_ATOMS: atom_id res chain seq x y z
N MET A 1 5.22 -58.84 -26.76
CA MET A 1 5.35 -58.39 -28.15
C MET A 1 4.72 -56.98 -28.17
N SER A 2 5.31 -55.87 -28.37
CA SER A 2 6.42 -55.38 -29.13
C SER A 2 6.90 -54.06 -28.49
N VAL A 3 8.16 -53.82 -28.51
CA VAL A 3 8.92 -52.66 -28.02
C VAL A 3 8.86 -51.51 -29.00
N SER A 4 8.81 -50.26 -28.53
CA SER A 4 9.37 -49.11 -29.27
C SER A 4 9.50 -47.90 -28.35
N ARG A 5 10.63 -47.56 -27.86
CA ARG A 5 11.72 -46.65 -28.14
C ARG A 5 11.32 -45.16 -28.05
N ASN A 6 11.87 -44.51 -27.00
CA ASN A 6 12.06 -43.04 -26.85
C ASN A 6 13.09 -42.50 -27.86
N PRO A 7 13.02 -41.21 -28.20
CA PRO A 7 14.24 -40.45 -28.57
C PRO A 7 14.59 -39.37 -27.54
N ARG A 8 15.84 -39.37 -27.19
CA ARG A 8 16.57 -38.38 -26.41
C ARG A 8 16.73 -37.09 -27.25
N VAL A 9 16.50 -35.93 -26.64
CA VAL A 9 16.92 -34.64 -27.19
C VAL A 9 18.17 -34.18 -26.44
N ALA A 10 19.21 -33.87 -27.23
CA ALA A 10 20.51 -33.46 -26.78
C ALA A 10 20.54 -31.98 -26.39
N ALA A 11 21.22 -31.64 -25.30
CA ALA A 11 21.55 -30.28 -24.91
C ALA A 11 22.80 -29.82 -25.70
N ALA A 12 22.67 -28.66 -26.35
CA ALA A 12 23.78 -27.94 -26.97
C ALA A 12 24.28 -26.84 -26.03
N THR A 13 25.51 -27.02 -25.55
CA THR A 13 26.27 -26.02 -24.79
C THR A 13 26.93 -25.05 -25.77
N LEU A 14 26.67 -23.76 -25.65
CA LEU A 14 27.38 -22.72 -26.40
C LEU A 14 28.40 -22.04 -25.48
N ALA A 15 29.69 -22.23 -25.80
CA ALA A 15 30.80 -21.55 -25.15
C ALA A 15 31.04 -20.19 -25.86
N LEU A 16 31.10 -19.09 -25.11
CA LEU A 16 31.57 -17.80 -25.63
C LEU A 16 33.01 -17.55 -25.17
N ALA A 17 33.85 -17.31 -26.14
CA ALA A 17 35.25 -16.97 -25.96
C ALA A 17 35.44 -15.50 -25.58
N VAL A 18 36.34 -15.27 -24.62
CA VAL A 18 36.84 -13.94 -24.22
C VAL A 18 38.02 -13.58 -25.12
N ALA A 19 37.94 -12.40 -25.72
CA ALA A 19 39.10 -11.78 -26.39
C ALA A 19 39.51 -10.53 -25.60
N ALA A 20 40.72 -10.54 -25.09
CA ALA A 20 41.41 -9.40 -24.50
C ALA A 20 42.35 -8.76 -25.51
N LEU A 21 42.36 -7.43 -25.59
CA LEU A 21 43.42 -6.55 -26.14
C LEU A 21 43.03 -5.13 -25.62
N GLY A 22 43.92 -4.29 -25.14
CA GLY A 22 45.33 -4.09 -25.13
C GLY A 22 45.53 -2.65 -24.66
N ALA A 23 46.53 -2.45 -23.83
CA ALA A 23 46.86 -1.17 -23.22
C ALA A 23 47.47 -0.15 -24.22
N ALA A 24 47.22 1.14 -23.98
CA ALA A 24 48.07 2.21 -24.48
C ALA A 24 48.19 3.31 -23.42
N THR A 25 49.41 3.50 -22.95
CA THR A 25 49.90 4.58 -22.09
C THR A 25 50.35 5.77 -22.95
N VAL A 26 50.18 6.99 -22.49
CA VAL A 26 50.98 8.23 -22.66
C VAL A 26 50.17 9.35 -21.94
N GLY A 27 50.66 10.17 -21.08
CA GLY A 27 51.88 10.82 -20.79
C GLY A 27 51.55 12.11 -20.02
N GLY A 28 52.38 12.46 -19.07
CA GLY A 28 52.24 13.36 -17.99
C GLY A 28 52.13 14.89 -18.28
N ALA A 29 51.81 15.60 -17.25
CA ALA A 29 52.26 16.99 -16.99
C ALA A 29 52.19 17.30 -15.50
N ALA A 30 53.19 17.93 -15.00
CA ALA A 30 53.55 18.21 -13.62
C ALA A 30 52.95 19.58 -13.14
N PRO A 31 53.30 20.08 -11.93
CA PRO A 31 52.35 20.60 -10.96
C PRO A 31 52.27 22.14 -10.91
N SER A 32 51.17 22.63 -10.40
CA SER A 32 51.01 24.05 -10.09
C SER A 32 51.00 24.28 -8.56
N THR A 33 51.86 25.18 -8.15
CA THR A 33 52.23 25.62 -6.81
C THR A 33 51.06 26.21 -6.02
N ALA A 34 50.92 25.74 -4.80
CA ALA A 34 50.06 26.34 -3.80
C ALA A 34 50.71 27.54 -3.10
N THR A 35 50.07 28.68 -3.09
CA THR A 35 50.47 29.85 -2.33
C THR A 35 49.80 29.84 -0.97
N THR A 36 50.60 29.74 0.07
CA THR A 36 50.20 29.86 1.47
C THR A 36 50.01 31.34 1.83
N THR A 37 48.81 31.70 2.30
CA THR A 37 48.58 32.97 3.00
C THR A 37 48.40 32.71 4.50
N ASN A 38 49.30 33.23 5.28
CA ASN A 38 49.27 33.27 6.74
C ASN A 38 48.10 34.10 7.25
N ALA A 39 47.25 33.53 8.09
CA ALA A 39 46.28 34.28 8.89
C ALA A 39 46.74 34.31 10.35
N THR A 40 46.92 35.52 10.83
CA THR A 40 47.39 35.90 12.15
C THR A 40 46.33 35.59 13.22
N THR A 41 46.71 34.77 14.19
CA THR A 41 45.88 34.46 15.37
C THR A 41 45.88 35.65 16.33
N ARG A 42 44.74 36.25 16.58
CA ARG A 42 44.53 37.25 17.62
C ARG A 42 43.81 36.61 18.81
N THR A 43 44.56 36.38 19.88
CA THR A 43 44.04 35.93 21.17
C THR A 43 43.34 37.10 21.87
N LEU A 44 42.04 36.96 22.13
CA LEU A 44 41.31 37.86 23.04
C LEU A 44 40.95 37.06 24.29
N THR A 45 41.67 37.33 25.36
CA THR A 45 41.34 36.92 26.74
C THR A 45 40.37 37.94 27.35
N GLY A 46 39.13 37.50 27.61
CA GLY A 46 38.16 38.24 28.41
C GLY A 46 37.46 37.27 29.37
N PRO A 47 37.13 37.68 30.60
CA PRO A 47 36.59 36.76 31.60
C PRO A 47 35.17 36.33 31.27
N VAL A 48 34.94 35.01 31.20
CA VAL A 48 33.60 34.41 31.07
C VAL A 48 32.93 34.48 32.45
N THR A 49 31.95 35.35 32.60
CA THR A 49 31.00 35.33 33.72
C THR A 49 29.99 34.20 33.46
N THR A 50 30.12 33.12 34.19
CA THR A 50 29.11 32.05 34.24
C THR A 50 27.88 32.58 34.98
N THR A 51 26.85 32.98 34.24
CA THR A 51 25.49 33.09 34.78
C THR A 51 24.89 31.70 34.92
N ALA A 52 24.72 31.24 36.14
CA ALA A 52 23.98 30.03 36.46
C ALA A 52 22.55 30.15 35.92
N ALA A 53 22.23 29.35 34.95
CA ALA A 53 20.86 29.22 34.48
C ALA A 53 19.99 28.65 35.62
N ALA A 54 19.02 29.46 36.06
CA ALA A 54 18.03 29.05 37.04
C ALA A 54 17.29 27.81 36.52
N ALA A 55 17.37 26.72 37.28
CA ALA A 55 16.60 25.51 37.03
C ALA A 55 15.11 25.86 36.97
N SER A 56 14.52 25.79 35.82
CA SER A 56 13.09 25.96 35.64
C SER A 56 12.37 24.84 36.42
N ARG A 57 11.50 25.25 37.36
CA ARG A 57 10.59 24.37 38.10
C ARG A 57 9.87 23.45 37.12
N PRO A 58 9.70 22.16 37.44
CA PRO A 58 8.89 21.27 36.61
C PRO A 58 7.45 21.78 36.63
N THR A 59 7.01 22.29 35.51
CA THR A 59 5.63 22.70 35.30
C THR A 59 4.74 21.46 35.30
N ARG A 60 3.72 21.52 36.14
CA ARG A 60 2.42 20.80 36.11
C ARG A 60 2.49 19.41 35.48
N ALA A 61 2.21 18.38 36.26
CA ALA A 61 2.07 16.99 35.81
C ALA A 61 1.42 16.94 34.43
N ALA A 62 2.18 16.51 33.42
CA ALA A 62 1.66 16.35 32.07
C ALA A 62 0.45 15.43 32.16
N ALA A 63 -0.74 15.97 31.86
CA ALA A 63 -1.93 15.18 31.74
C ALA A 63 -1.59 13.98 30.85
N ARG A 64 -1.86 12.76 31.30
CA ARG A 64 -1.60 11.54 30.52
C ARG A 64 -2.23 11.74 29.15
N ARG A 65 -1.40 11.95 28.13
CA ARG A 65 -1.84 12.11 26.77
C ARG A 65 -2.46 10.77 26.35
N THR A 66 -3.68 10.78 25.85
CA THR A 66 -4.45 9.59 25.48
C THR A 66 -5.00 9.78 24.09
N LEU A 67 -5.30 8.68 23.43
CA LEU A 67 -6.03 8.68 22.17
C LEU A 67 -7.40 9.37 22.30
N PRO A 68 -8.01 9.84 21.20
CA PRO A 68 -9.33 10.43 21.22
C PRO A 68 -10.34 9.55 21.95
N GLY A 69 -11.21 10.15 22.77
CA GLY A 69 -12.17 9.41 23.60
C GLY A 69 -11.59 8.71 24.84
N GLY A 70 -10.30 8.95 25.18
CA GLY A 70 -9.67 8.37 26.36
C GLY A 70 -9.21 6.92 26.16
N TYR A 71 -9.13 6.46 24.92
CA TYR A 71 -8.59 5.13 24.60
C TYR A 71 -7.11 5.04 24.96
N ARG A 72 -6.64 3.83 25.28
CA ARG A 72 -5.25 3.54 25.66
C ARG A 72 -4.49 2.76 24.61
N HIS A 73 -5.22 2.06 23.75
CA HIS A 73 -4.67 1.21 22.70
C HIS A 73 -5.30 1.60 21.37
N LEU A 74 -4.46 1.75 20.36
CA LEU A 74 -4.85 1.86 18.95
C LEU A 74 -4.39 0.58 18.24
N VAL A 75 -5.31 -0.06 17.54
CA VAL A 75 -5.01 -1.16 16.65
C VAL A 75 -5.38 -0.72 15.24
N VAL A 76 -4.44 -0.76 14.31
CA VAL A 76 -4.66 -0.49 12.89
C VAL A 76 -4.54 -1.82 12.16
N ILE A 77 -5.63 -2.31 11.59
CA ILE A 77 -5.64 -3.50 10.72
C ILE A 77 -5.62 -2.99 9.29
N TYR A 78 -4.60 -3.37 8.52
CA TYR A 78 -4.27 -2.85 7.21
C TYR A 78 -4.41 -3.95 6.17
N GLN A 79 -5.55 -3.96 5.47
CA GLN A 79 -5.91 -4.95 4.46
C GLN A 79 -5.37 -4.55 3.08
N GLU A 80 -5.68 -5.32 2.05
CA GLU A 80 -5.15 -5.15 0.69
C GLU A 80 -6.24 -4.90 -0.34
N ASN A 81 -5.94 -3.96 -1.17
CA ASN A 81 -6.25 -3.70 -2.56
C ASN A 81 -7.74 -3.64 -2.91
N HIS A 82 -8.49 -2.76 -2.26
CA HIS A 82 -9.89 -2.54 -2.65
C HIS A 82 -10.30 -1.06 -2.59
N SER A 83 -11.01 -0.59 -3.62
CA SER A 83 -11.69 0.70 -3.53
C SER A 83 -12.92 0.64 -2.60
N PHE A 84 -13.35 1.78 -2.11
CA PHE A 84 -14.54 1.84 -1.25
C PHE A 84 -15.79 1.32 -1.96
N ASP A 85 -16.02 1.71 -3.21
CA ASP A 85 -17.19 1.23 -3.95
C ASP A 85 -17.14 -0.25 -4.29
N ASN A 86 -15.96 -0.80 -4.49
CA ASN A 86 -15.79 -2.22 -4.75
C ASN A 86 -16.32 -3.09 -3.60
N LEU A 87 -15.97 -2.77 -2.34
CA LEU A 87 -16.42 -3.54 -1.17
C LEU A 87 -17.63 -2.92 -0.45
N TYR A 88 -17.57 -1.62 -0.13
CA TYR A 88 -18.53 -0.95 0.75
C TYR A 88 -19.53 -0.06 0.01
N GLY A 89 -19.46 0.03 -1.30
CA GLY A 89 -20.36 0.86 -2.12
C GLY A 89 -21.85 0.57 -1.92
N ARG A 90 -22.21 -0.60 -1.38
CA ARG A 90 -23.59 -1.01 -1.07
C ARG A 90 -23.87 -1.15 0.42
N TRP A 91 -23.11 -0.48 1.28
CA TRP A 91 -23.31 -0.53 2.74
C TRP A 91 -24.70 -0.06 3.18
N GLY A 92 -25.21 0.98 2.57
CA GLY A 92 -26.56 1.47 2.82
C GLY A 92 -26.63 2.62 3.85
N ARG A 93 -27.35 2.42 4.96
CA ARG A 93 -27.54 3.43 6.02
C ARG A 93 -27.05 2.90 7.37
N VAL A 94 -26.47 3.78 8.16
CA VAL A 94 -26.10 3.55 9.56
C VAL A 94 -26.84 4.58 10.42
N HIS A 95 -27.70 4.15 11.31
CA HIS A 95 -28.56 5.03 12.12
C HIS A 95 -29.24 6.14 11.29
N GLY A 96 -29.85 5.76 10.18
CA GLY A 96 -30.57 6.69 9.30
C GLY A 96 -29.70 7.53 8.36
N ARG A 97 -28.40 7.70 8.64
CA ARG A 97 -27.46 8.40 7.75
C ARG A 97 -27.02 7.50 6.61
N ARG A 98 -27.07 8.00 5.40
CA ARG A 98 -26.65 7.25 4.20
C ARG A 98 -25.13 7.29 4.10
N VAL A 99 -24.53 6.13 3.84
CA VAL A 99 -23.12 6.01 3.43
C VAL A 99 -22.99 6.46 1.97
N ARG A 100 -21.95 7.22 1.66
CA ARG A 100 -21.62 7.65 0.29
C ARG A 100 -21.16 6.47 -0.55
N GLY A 101 -22.10 5.72 -1.11
CA GLY A 101 -21.84 4.57 -1.93
C GLY A 101 -22.54 4.65 -3.28
N LEU A 102 -22.54 3.56 -4.02
CA LEU A 102 -23.04 3.45 -5.40
C LEU A 102 -24.43 4.01 -5.63
N GLY A 103 -25.31 3.99 -4.63
CA GLY A 103 -26.65 4.58 -4.76
C GLY A 103 -26.67 6.11 -4.86
N GLN A 104 -25.53 6.77 -4.77
CA GLN A 104 -25.36 8.21 -4.96
C GLN A 104 -24.53 8.54 -6.21
N ALA A 105 -23.89 7.54 -6.83
CA ALA A 105 -23.14 7.73 -8.05
C ALA A 105 -24.09 8.10 -9.21
N THR A 106 -23.82 9.22 -9.86
CA THR A 106 -24.55 9.65 -11.06
C THR A 106 -24.21 8.76 -12.25
N ARG A 107 -25.05 8.81 -13.28
CA ARG A 107 -24.77 8.08 -14.52
C ARG A 107 -23.43 8.51 -15.15
N ALA A 108 -23.12 9.79 -15.14
CA ALA A 108 -21.85 10.31 -15.67
C ALA A 108 -20.64 9.73 -14.90
N GLN A 109 -20.69 9.69 -13.56
CA GLN A 109 -19.62 9.11 -12.74
C GLN A 109 -19.42 7.60 -12.96
N GLN A 110 -20.47 6.88 -13.36
CA GLN A 110 -20.42 5.44 -13.63
C GLN A 110 -19.95 5.10 -15.05
N THR A 111 -19.88 6.08 -15.96
CA THR A 111 -19.59 5.86 -17.36
C THR A 111 -18.09 5.95 -17.60
N GLN A 112 -17.52 4.91 -18.20
CA GLN A 112 -16.11 4.90 -18.62
C GLN A 112 -15.95 5.35 -20.06
N VAL A 113 -14.82 5.98 -20.38
CA VAL A 113 -14.52 6.52 -21.69
C VAL A 113 -13.33 5.83 -22.35
N ALA A 114 -13.35 5.76 -23.66
CA ALA A 114 -12.20 5.33 -24.46
C ALA A 114 -11.07 6.37 -24.42
N GLN A 115 -9.93 6.02 -25.00
CA GLN A 115 -8.75 6.90 -25.02
C GLN A 115 -9.00 8.26 -25.69
N ASP A 116 -9.91 8.31 -26.66
CA ASP A 116 -10.33 9.55 -27.35
C ASP A 116 -11.33 10.39 -26.54
N GLY A 117 -11.74 9.93 -25.35
CA GLY A 117 -12.68 10.59 -24.47
C GLY A 117 -14.15 10.28 -24.78
N THR A 118 -14.44 9.47 -25.78
CA THR A 118 -15.82 9.06 -26.06
C THR A 118 -16.29 7.95 -25.12
N PRO A 119 -17.55 7.95 -24.66
CA PRO A 119 -18.07 6.90 -23.79
C PRO A 119 -18.11 5.55 -24.50
N TYR A 120 -17.65 4.49 -23.81
CA TYR A 120 -17.95 3.14 -24.26
C TYR A 120 -19.46 2.88 -24.26
N VAL A 121 -19.94 2.12 -25.24
CA VAL A 121 -21.29 1.54 -25.21
C VAL A 121 -21.30 0.33 -24.27
N CYS A 122 -20.26 -0.49 -24.35
CA CYS A 122 -20.06 -1.68 -23.54
C CYS A 122 -18.71 -1.61 -22.81
N LEU A 123 -18.60 -2.18 -21.60
CA LEU A 123 -17.29 -2.39 -20.99
C LEU A 123 -16.53 -3.50 -21.71
N PRO A 124 -15.29 -3.30 -22.13
CA PRO A 124 -14.44 -4.36 -22.65
C PRO A 124 -14.32 -5.50 -21.63
N GLN A 125 -14.31 -6.73 -22.11
CA GLN A 125 -14.25 -7.92 -21.27
C GLN A 125 -12.98 -8.69 -21.57
N ASN A 126 -12.00 -8.59 -20.67
CA ASN A 126 -10.69 -9.22 -20.81
C ASN A 126 -10.21 -9.84 -19.49
N ASP A 127 -11.14 -10.41 -18.73
CA ASP A 127 -10.83 -11.08 -17.46
C ASP A 127 -11.03 -12.59 -17.61
N VAL A 128 -10.02 -13.39 -17.29
CA VAL A 128 -10.03 -14.83 -17.45
C VAL A 128 -11.09 -15.52 -16.59
N ASN A 129 -11.36 -15.02 -15.41
CA ASN A 129 -12.36 -15.57 -14.51
C ASN A 129 -13.78 -15.38 -15.07
N LEU A 130 -14.04 -14.21 -15.68
CA LEU A 130 -15.33 -13.88 -16.29
C LEU A 130 -15.53 -14.56 -17.65
N THR A 131 -14.43 -14.88 -18.36
CA THR A 131 -14.49 -15.46 -19.71
C THR A 131 -14.28 -16.96 -19.77
N SER A 132 -14.13 -17.63 -18.63
CA SER A 132 -13.92 -19.08 -18.57
C SER A 132 -14.95 -19.79 -17.65
N PRO A 133 -16.03 -20.40 -18.20
CA PRO A 133 -16.42 -20.35 -19.61
C PRO A 133 -16.80 -18.93 -20.06
N PRO A 134 -16.68 -18.63 -21.37
CA PRO A 134 -17.06 -17.33 -21.90
C PRO A 134 -18.53 -16.98 -21.60
N LEU A 135 -18.77 -15.73 -21.22
CA LEU A 135 -20.14 -15.23 -21.04
C LEU A 135 -20.78 -14.94 -22.41
N THR A 136 -22.10 -15.13 -22.48
CA THR A 136 -22.85 -14.80 -23.69
C THR A 136 -22.79 -13.30 -23.94
N PRO A 137 -22.33 -12.84 -25.13
CA PRO A 137 -22.31 -11.42 -25.44
C PRO A 137 -23.72 -10.82 -25.46
N THR A 138 -23.88 -9.68 -24.80
CA THR A 138 -25.16 -8.93 -24.78
C THR A 138 -24.99 -7.51 -25.31
N CYS A 139 -23.76 -7.08 -25.57
CA CYS A 139 -23.39 -5.80 -26.11
C CYS A 139 -22.35 -6.00 -27.22
N THR A 140 -22.72 -5.77 -28.48
CA THR A 140 -21.90 -6.09 -29.67
C THR A 140 -21.66 -4.92 -30.58
N THR A 141 -22.10 -3.71 -30.20
CA THR A 141 -22.15 -2.56 -31.12
C THR A 141 -21.18 -1.44 -30.76
N ASP A 142 -20.29 -1.64 -29.77
CA ASP A 142 -19.32 -0.63 -29.39
C ASP A 142 -18.17 -0.56 -30.42
N PRO A 143 -17.94 0.61 -31.07
CA PRO A 143 -16.90 0.75 -32.07
C PRO A 143 -15.47 0.69 -31.51
N HIS A 144 -15.30 0.82 -30.19
CA HIS A 144 -14.00 0.74 -29.52
C HIS A 144 -13.61 -0.67 -29.11
N LEU A 145 -14.52 -1.65 -29.22
CA LEU A 145 -14.25 -3.03 -28.85
C LEU A 145 -13.87 -3.88 -30.06
N THR A 146 -12.81 -4.65 -29.91
CA THR A 146 -12.44 -5.68 -30.88
C THR A 146 -13.28 -6.96 -30.72
N GLU A 147 -13.82 -7.18 -29.52
CA GLU A 147 -14.56 -8.38 -29.13
C GLU A 147 -15.91 -8.02 -28.51
N PRO A 148 -16.96 -8.83 -28.74
CA PRO A 148 -18.26 -8.65 -28.09
C PRO A 148 -18.16 -8.72 -26.57
N SER A 149 -19.01 -7.95 -25.86
CA SER A 149 -19.03 -7.87 -24.40
C SER A 149 -20.34 -8.34 -23.80
N HIS A 150 -20.28 -8.84 -22.58
CA HIS A 150 -21.43 -9.13 -21.74
C HIS A 150 -21.89 -7.92 -20.90
N PHE A 151 -21.04 -6.93 -20.73
CA PHE A 151 -21.25 -5.85 -19.76
C PHE A 151 -21.64 -4.54 -20.45
N THR A 152 -22.67 -3.88 -19.92
CA THR A 152 -22.95 -2.49 -20.24
C THR A 152 -21.95 -1.59 -19.50
N ASN A 153 -21.73 -0.38 -20.01
CA ASN A 153 -20.82 0.60 -19.41
C ASN A 153 -21.36 1.16 -18.09
N ARG A 154 -21.22 0.38 -17.01
CA ARG A 154 -21.59 0.72 -15.63
C ARG A 154 -21.05 -0.33 -14.65
N PRO A 155 -21.01 -0.04 -13.33
CA PRO A 155 -20.68 -1.03 -12.32
C PRO A 155 -21.59 -2.26 -12.35
N PHE A 156 -21.01 -3.43 -12.16
CA PHE A 156 -21.71 -4.70 -12.09
C PHE A 156 -21.33 -5.49 -10.84
N LEU A 157 -22.21 -6.43 -10.42
CA LEU A 157 -21.94 -7.29 -9.27
C LEU A 157 -21.03 -8.46 -9.66
N ILE A 158 -19.83 -8.51 -9.09
CA ILE A 158 -18.90 -9.64 -9.25
C ILE A 158 -19.57 -10.94 -8.84
N ASP A 159 -20.28 -10.96 -7.71
CA ASP A 159 -21.00 -12.14 -7.20
C ASP A 159 -22.02 -12.76 -8.16
N ASN A 160 -22.40 -12.08 -9.22
CA ASN A 160 -23.30 -12.65 -10.23
C ASN A 160 -22.54 -13.53 -11.23
N PHE A 161 -21.23 -13.36 -11.36
CA PHE A 161 -20.37 -14.00 -12.36
C PHE A 161 -19.29 -14.86 -11.72
N ILE A 162 -18.73 -14.40 -10.60
CA ILE A 162 -17.72 -15.11 -9.80
C ILE A 162 -18.30 -15.20 -8.38
N LYS A 163 -18.80 -16.39 -8.04
CA LYS A 163 -19.43 -16.63 -6.73
C LYS A 163 -18.40 -17.19 -5.74
N PRO A 164 -18.62 -17.04 -4.43
CA PRO A 164 -17.71 -17.61 -3.41
C PRO A 164 -17.48 -19.12 -3.55
N GLU A 165 -18.47 -19.85 -4.06
CA GLU A 165 -18.38 -21.29 -4.32
C GLU A 165 -17.65 -21.65 -5.62
N ASP A 166 -17.42 -20.70 -6.53
CA ASP A 166 -16.72 -20.92 -7.79
C ASP A 166 -15.24 -21.22 -7.58
N LYS A 167 -14.74 -22.18 -8.32
CA LYS A 167 -13.33 -22.57 -8.29
C LYS A 167 -12.51 -21.68 -9.21
N THR A 168 -12.14 -20.50 -8.69
CA THR A 168 -11.32 -19.51 -9.37
C THR A 168 -10.13 -19.04 -8.52
N CYS A 169 -9.95 -19.62 -7.33
CA CYS A 169 -8.81 -19.31 -6.48
C CYS A 169 -7.60 -20.19 -6.81
N PRO A 170 -6.36 -19.65 -6.73
CA PRO A 170 -5.16 -20.46 -6.92
C PRO A 170 -4.97 -21.44 -5.74
N PRO A 171 -4.18 -22.50 -5.92
CA PRO A 171 -3.76 -23.36 -4.82
C PRO A 171 -3.07 -22.56 -3.71
N PRO A 172 -3.10 -23.03 -2.45
CA PRO A 172 -2.44 -22.35 -1.34
C PRO A 172 -0.97 -22.07 -1.66
N GLY A 173 -0.54 -20.86 -1.39
CA GLY A 173 0.84 -20.44 -1.65
C GLY A 173 1.17 -20.08 -3.10
N VAL A 174 0.18 -20.08 -3.99
CA VAL A 174 0.37 -19.68 -5.40
C VAL A 174 -0.26 -18.31 -5.63
N SER A 175 0.51 -17.38 -6.15
CA SER A 175 0.00 -16.12 -6.68
C SER A 175 -0.44 -16.29 -8.13
N ALA A 176 -1.64 -15.83 -8.45
CA ALA A 176 -2.18 -15.84 -9.81
C ALA A 176 -2.69 -14.44 -10.21
N PRO A 177 -1.79 -13.47 -10.43
CA PRO A 177 -2.16 -12.07 -10.67
C PRO A 177 -3.05 -11.92 -11.91
N PHE A 178 -2.94 -12.81 -12.89
CA PHE A 178 -3.79 -12.80 -14.08
C PHE A 178 -5.08 -13.62 -13.93
N GLY A 179 -5.40 -14.05 -12.69
CA GLY A 179 -6.55 -14.86 -12.38
C GLY A 179 -6.37 -16.36 -12.73
N VAL A 180 -7.27 -17.18 -12.21
CA VAL A 180 -7.31 -18.62 -12.47
C VAL A 180 -8.56 -18.93 -13.29
N PRO A 181 -8.44 -19.60 -14.45
CA PRO A 181 -9.61 -20.00 -15.22
C PRO A 181 -10.56 -20.84 -14.38
N LYS A 182 -11.85 -20.52 -14.45
CA LYS A 182 -12.89 -21.19 -13.67
C LYS A 182 -12.88 -22.71 -13.91
N ASN A 183 -12.85 -23.48 -12.83
CA ASN A 183 -12.79 -24.93 -12.83
C ASN A 183 -11.52 -25.53 -13.46
N SER A 184 -10.43 -24.78 -13.61
CA SER A 184 -9.15 -25.33 -14.04
C SER A 184 -8.61 -26.34 -13.02
N THR A 185 -7.71 -27.22 -13.46
CA THR A 185 -7.06 -28.20 -12.58
C THR A 185 -6.34 -27.50 -11.43
N GLY A 186 -6.64 -27.89 -10.20
CA GLY A 186 -6.05 -27.29 -9.00
C GLY A 186 -6.72 -26.01 -8.51
N ALA A 187 -7.68 -25.45 -9.24
CA ALA A 187 -8.42 -24.29 -8.78
C ALA A 187 -9.29 -24.61 -7.55
N LEU A 188 -9.27 -23.71 -6.56
CA LEU A 188 -10.00 -23.82 -5.30
C LEU A 188 -11.24 -22.91 -5.30
N SER A 189 -12.21 -23.25 -4.45
CA SER A 189 -13.35 -22.40 -4.17
C SER A 189 -12.90 -21.12 -3.45
N GLY A 190 -13.73 -20.09 -3.51
CA GLY A 190 -13.46 -18.79 -2.87
C GLY A 190 -13.80 -17.60 -3.76
N GLY A 191 -14.03 -17.83 -5.06
CA GLY A 191 -14.45 -16.78 -5.99
C GLY A 191 -13.39 -15.70 -6.21
N CYS A 192 -12.10 -16.06 -6.22
CA CYS A 192 -11.03 -15.12 -6.47
C CYS A 192 -11.14 -14.45 -7.83
N THR A 193 -10.85 -13.17 -7.87
CA THR A 193 -10.67 -12.39 -9.09
C THR A 193 -9.19 -12.27 -9.43
N ARG A 194 -8.84 -11.60 -10.52
CA ARG A 194 -7.46 -11.28 -10.86
C ARG A 194 -7.03 -9.96 -10.21
N ASP A 195 -5.73 -9.79 -10.08
CA ASP A 195 -5.09 -8.54 -9.70
C ASP A 195 -5.15 -7.55 -10.87
N LEU A 196 -5.60 -6.32 -10.64
CA LEU A 196 -5.65 -5.27 -11.64
C LEU A 196 -4.42 -4.36 -11.49
N VAL A 197 -3.98 -3.74 -12.57
CA VAL A 197 -2.88 -2.77 -12.48
C VAL A 197 -3.24 -1.60 -11.56
N HIS A 198 -2.38 -1.33 -10.59
CA HIS A 198 -2.54 -0.29 -9.58
C HIS A 198 -1.18 0.41 -9.30
N ARG A 199 -0.66 1.14 -10.31
CA ARG A 199 0.62 1.83 -10.26
C ARG A 199 0.43 3.33 -10.22
N PHE A 200 1.44 4.06 -9.79
CA PHE A 200 1.41 5.50 -9.52
C PHE A 200 0.88 6.34 -10.69
N TYR A 201 1.37 6.13 -11.90
CA TYR A 201 0.95 6.90 -13.07
C TYR A 201 -0.34 6.36 -13.69
N GLN A 202 -0.58 5.04 -13.63
CA GLN A 202 -1.82 4.44 -14.11
C GLN A 202 -3.01 4.94 -13.32
N GLU A 203 -2.89 5.03 -11.99
CA GLU A 203 -3.97 5.57 -11.18
C GLU A 203 -4.29 7.02 -11.52
N GLN A 204 -3.27 7.86 -11.72
CA GLN A 204 -3.49 9.26 -12.14
C GLN A 204 -4.20 9.35 -13.50
N TYR A 205 -3.82 8.48 -14.44
CA TYR A 205 -4.54 8.36 -15.72
C TYR A 205 -5.98 7.88 -15.52
N GLN A 206 -6.20 6.87 -14.68
CA GLN A 206 -7.52 6.32 -14.34
C GLN A 206 -8.44 7.34 -13.69
N LEU A 207 -7.90 8.14 -12.77
CA LEU A 207 -8.61 9.24 -12.11
C LEU A 207 -9.04 10.37 -13.07
N ASP A 208 -8.30 10.58 -14.13
CA ASP A 208 -8.55 11.58 -15.19
C ASP A 208 -8.89 12.98 -14.63
N GLY A 209 -8.03 13.50 -13.77
CA GLY A 209 -8.25 14.80 -13.14
C GLY A 209 -9.48 14.85 -12.23
N GLY A 210 -9.96 13.70 -11.76
CA GLY A 210 -11.11 13.58 -10.87
C GLY A 210 -12.42 13.20 -11.56
N ARG A 211 -12.43 12.96 -12.89
CA ARG A 211 -13.61 12.47 -13.62
C ARG A 211 -13.94 11.01 -13.31
N GLN A 212 -12.98 10.22 -12.89
CA GLN A 212 -13.13 8.80 -12.54
C GLN A 212 -13.54 7.90 -13.71
N ASP A 213 -13.21 8.28 -14.93
CA ASP A 213 -13.81 7.70 -16.14
C ASP A 213 -12.83 6.93 -17.04
N ARG A 214 -11.53 6.81 -16.65
CA ARG A 214 -10.52 6.10 -17.43
C ARG A 214 -9.97 4.83 -16.77
N TYR A 215 -10.64 4.29 -15.76
CA TYR A 215 -10.20 3.05 -15.13
C TYR A 215 -10.15 1.89 -16.12
N THR A 216 -11.18 1.74 -16.94
CA THR A 216 -11.25 0.69 -17.96
C THR A 216 -10.13 0.82 -19.00
N THR A 217 -9.88 2.02 -19.52
CA THR A 217 -8.86 2.26 -20.53
C THR A 217 -7.44 2.14 -19.97
N GLY A 218 -7.25 2.57 -18.73
CA GLY A 218 -5.97 2.51 -18.01
C GLY A 218 -5.71 1.19 -17.27
N SER A 219 -6.39 0.09 -17.64
CA SER A 219 -6.24 -1.19 -16.98
C SER A 219 -5.91 -2.34 -17.91
N ASP A 220 -5.22 -3.33 -17.39
CA ASP A 220 -4.96 -4.62 -18.04
C ASP A 220 -6.15 -5.59 -17.91
N ALA A 221 -7.02 -5.40 -16.91
CA ALA A 221 -8.22 -6.20 -16.68
C ALA A 221 -9.53 -5.46 -17.01
N VAL A 222 -9.43 -4.42 -17.74
CA VAL A 222 -10.47 -3.59 -18.40
C VAL A 222 -11.81 -3.52 -17.66
N GLY A 223 -12.86 -4.23 -18.11
CA GLY A 223 -14.20 -4.16 -17.52
C GLY A 223 -14.29 -4.59 -16.06
N LEU A 224 -13.37 -5.42 -15.56
CA LEU A 224 -13.36 -5.84 -14.15
C LEU A 224 -13.12 -4.66 -13.20
N THR A 225 -12.51 -3.58 -13.67
CA THR A 225 -12.34 -2.34 -12.87
C THR A 225 -13.66 -1.80 -12.33
N GLN A 226 -14.77 -2.06 -13.01
CA GLN A 226 -16.14 -1.67 -12.61
C GLN A 226 -16.86 -2.75 -11.78
N GLY A 227 -16.18 -3.83 -11.44
CA GLY A 227 -16.71 -4.88 -10.60
C GLY A 227 -16.89 -4.43 -9.15
N VAL A 228 -18.02 -4.77 -8.53
CA VAL A 228 -18.28 -4.48 -7.11
C VAL A 228 -18.87 -5.70 -6.42
N TYR A 229 -18.52 -5.90 -5.16
CA TYR A 229 -19.07 -6.99 -4.35
C TYR A 229 -20.44 -6.63 -3.77
N ARG A 230 -21.19 -7.65 -3.42
CA ARG A 230 -22.42 -7.50 -2.66
C ARG A 230 -22.10 -7.29 -1.18
N THR A 231 -21.85 -6.04 -0.77
CA THR A 231 -21.40 -5.65 0.58
C THR A 231 -22.08 -6.44 1.71
N ARG A 232 -23.39 -6.72 1.59
CA ARG A 232 -24.14 -7.45 2.62
C ARG A 232 -23.75 -8.92 2.77
N ARG A 233 -23.02 -9.49 1.82
CA ARG A 233 -22.48 -10.87 1.89
C ARG A 233 -21.10 -10.92 2.52
N LEU A 234 -20.41 -9.79 2.60
CA LEU A 234 -19.09 -9.74 3.23
C LEU A 234 -19.17 -10.16 4.71
N PRO A 235 -18.30 -11.05 5.17
CA PRO A 235 -18.24 -11.47 6.57
C PRO A 235 -18.14 -10.30 7.55
N ILE A 236 -17.34 -9.27 7.24
CA ILE A 236 -17.21 -8.07 8.08
C ILE A 236 -18.56 -7.32 8.21
N TYR A 237 -19.32 -7.17 7.11
CA TYR A 237 -20.64 -6.55 7.17
C TYR A 237 -21.57 -7.36 8.06
N SER A 238 -21.65 -8.67 7.83
CA SER A 238 -22.49 -9.59 8.60
C SER A 238 -22.14 -9.58 10.08
N TYR A 239 -20.84 -9.54 10.41
CA TYR A 239 -20.36 -9.45 11.79
C TYR A 239 -20.80 -8.15 12.48
N LEU A 240 -20.56 -7.01 11.87
CA LEU A 240 -20.87 -5.68 12.45
C LEU A 240 -22.37 -5.41 12.60
N HIS A 241 -23.22 -6.14 11.90
CA HIS A 241 -24.68 -6.03 12.00
C HIS A 241 -25.31 -7.02 12.99
N ARG A 242 -24.51 -7.84 13.67
CA ARG A 242 -25.02 -8.70 14.78
C ARG A 242 -25.34 -7.86 16.01
N ARG A 243 -26.34 -8.30 16.77
CA ARG A 243 -26.78 -7.59 17.99
C ARG A 243 -25.66 -7.36 19.01
N SER A 244 -24.74 -8.32 19.16
CA SER A 244 -23.62 -8.29 20.11
C SER A 244 -22.34 -7.65 19.57
N ALA A 245 -22.33 -7.24 18.30
CA ALA A 245 -21.16 -6.66 17.66
C ALA A 245 -20.73 -5.34 18.30
N PRO A 246 -19.45 -4.98 18.22
CA PRO A 246 -18.99 -3.64 18.57
C PRO A 246 -19.67 -2.60 17.70
N LYS A 247 -19.78 -1.36 18.19
CA LYS A 247 -20.24 -0.24 17.37
C LYS A 247 -19.10 0.30 16.52
N TYR A 248 -19.45 0.93 15.41
CA TYR A 248 -18.50 1.36 14.40
C TYR A 248 -18.89 2.69 13.75
N VAL A 249 -17.89 3.34 13.16
CA VAL A 249 -18.07 4.47 12.26
C VAL A 249 -17.57 4.06 10.89
N VAL A 250 -18.40 4.24 9.87
CA VAL A 250 -17.96 4.18 8.48
C VAL A 250 -17.39 5.55 8.12
N ALA A 251 -16.09 5.64 7.88
CA ALA A 251 -15.46 6.83 7.33
C ALA A 251 -15.54 6.75 5.80
N ASP A 252 -16.63 7.26 5.24
CA ASP A 252 -16.95 7.06 3.82
C ASP A 252 -16.33 8.10 2.87
N ASN A 253 -15.36 8.83 3.37
CA ASN A 253 -14.56 9.80 2.63
C ASN A 253 -13.08 9.66 3.02
N PHE A 254 -12.61 8.41 3.05
CA PHE A 254 -11.25 8.03 3.40
C PHE A 254 -10.51 7.56 2.13
N PHE A 255 -9.31 8.10 1.91
CA PHE A 255 -8.54 7.90 0.68
C PHE A 255 -7.18 7.27 0.98
N GLN A 256 -6.62 6.53 0.03
CA GLN A 256 -5.21 6.15 0.09
C GLN A 256 -4.32 7.40 0.07
N ALA A 257 -3.20 7.37 0.78
CA ALA A 257 -2.37 8.57 0.95
C ALA A 257 -1.63 8.96 -0.32
N ALA A 258 -1.11 8.00 -1.05
CA ALA A 258 -0.35 8.21 -2.27
C ALA A 258 -1.01 7.49 -3.45
N PHE A 259 -0.83 8.02 -4.66
CA PHE A 259 -1.17 7.28 -5.87
C PHE A 259 -0.36 5.98 -5.94
N GLY A 260 -0.94 4.96 -6.57
CA GLY A 260 -0.26 3.71 -6.90
C GLY A 260 -0.33 2.65 -5.82
N GLY A 261 0.68 1.79 -5.80
CA GLY A 261 0.61 0.47 -5.22
C GLY A 261 1.03 0.34 -3.76
N SER A 262 1.03 -0.92 -3.33
CA SER A 262 1.12 -1.32 -1.92
C SER A 262 2.43 -0.90 -1.26
N PHE A 263 3.60 -1.08 -1.88
CA PHE A 263 4.86 -0.68 -1.27
C PHE A 263 4.83 0.80 -0.86
N LEU A 264 4.43 1.67 -1.78
CA LEU A 264 4.43 3.12 -1.52
C LEU A 264 3.43 3.49 -0.42
N ASN A 265 2.21 2.93 -0.45
CA ASN A 265 1.20 3.24 0.55
C ASN A 265 1.52 2.68 1.94
N HIS A 266 2.28 1.56 2.05
CA HIS A 266 2.86 1.12 3.32
C HIS A 266 3.90 2.13 3.85
N GLN A 267 4.75 2.70 2.99
CA GLN A 267 5.68 3.75 3.38
C GLN A 267 4.94 5.03 3.84
N TRP A 268 3.86 5.40 3.15
CA TRP A 268 3.04 6.54 3.55
C TRP A 268 2.30 6.33 4.87
N LEU A 269 1.91 5.09 5.22
CA LEU A 269 1.33 4.79 6.54
C LEU A 269 2.34 4.98 7.67
N ILE A 270 3.63 4.73 7.45
CA ILE A 270 4.62 4.81 8.53
C ILE A 270 5.48 6.07 8.52
N ALA A 271 5.61 6.76 7.37
CA ALA A 271 6.49 7.90 7.21
C ALA A 271 5.84 9.13 6.56
N ALA A 272 4.58 9.07 6.11
CA ALA A 272 3.83 10.16 5.48
C ALA A 272 4.53 10.79 4.28
N ARG A 273 5.40 10.07 3.59
CA ARG A 273 6.12 10.54 2.40
C ARG A 273 6.68 9.38 1.57
N THR A 274 7.01 9.70 0.32
CA THR A 274 7.70 8.78 -0.57
C THR A 274 9.18 8.73 -0.20
N PRO A 275 9.77 7.55 0.03
CA PRO A 275 11.19 7.41 0.26
C PRO A 275 11.99 7.85 -0.96
N ILE A 276 13.07 8.57 -0.72
CA ILE A 276 14.09 8.94 -1.71
C ILE A 276 15.46 8.54 -1.20
N GLY A 277 16.36 8.25 -2.14
CA GLY A 277 17.74 7.91 -1.77
C GLY A 277 18.66 9.13 -1.74
N ASN A 278 19.82 8.95 -1.17
CA ASN A 278 20.89 9.95 -1.17
C ASN A 278 21.36 10.22 -2.61
N GLY A 279 21.60 11.51 -2.92
CA GLY A 279 22.12 11.93 -4.22
C GLY A 279 21.08 12.11 -5.32
N VAL A 280 19.81 12.20 -5.00
CA VAL A 280 18.76 12.54 -5.97
C VAL A 280 18.70 14.06 -6.13
N PRO A 281 18.92 14.60 -7.35
CA PRO A 281 18.92 16.05 -7.56
C PRO A 281 17.56 16.70 -7.28
N ASP A 282 16.46 16.00 -7.51
CA ASP A 282 15.11 16.51 -7.28
C ASP A 282 14.17 15.40 -6.76
N ALA A 283 14.17 15.27 -5.44
CA ALA A 283 13.22 14.43 -4.72
C ALA A 283 11.75 14.84 -4.90
N THR A 284 11.50 15.96 -5.56
CA THR A 284 10.17 16.50 -5.74
C THR A 284 9.49 15.97 -6.99
N GLN A 285 10.24 15.39 -7.92
CA GLN A 285 9.71 14.85 -9.18
C GLN A 285 9.60 13.32 -9.12
N PRO A 286 8.39 12.76 -9.15
CA PRO A 286 8.25 11.32 -9.26
C PRO A 286 8.86 10.83 -10.57
N THR A 287 9.53 9.68 -10.51
CA THR A 287 10.10 9.04 -11.69
C THR A 287 9.00 8.46 -12.56
N ASN A 288 9.05 8.68 -13.85
CA ASN A 288 8.18 8.03 -14.81
C ASN A 288 8.51 6.54 -14.95
N SER A 289 7.49 5.72 -15.09
CA SER A 289 7.65 4.30 -15.30
C SER A 289 6.58 3.76 -16.22
N VAL A 290 6.95 2.72 -16.99
CA VAL A 290 6.05 2.05 -17.95
C VAL A 290 5.11 2.99 -18.69
N LEU A 291 5.56 4.21 -18.90
CA LEU A 291 4.84 5.25 -19.61
C LEU A 291 5.35 5.34 -21.05
N ASP A 292 4.49 5.81 -21.93
CA ASP A 292 4.92 6.25 -23.26
C ASP A 292 5.63 7.62 -23.20
N ALA A 293 6.04 8.11 -24.36
CA ALA A 293 6.74 9.38 -24.45
C ALA A 293 5.90 10.62 -24.06
N ASN A 294 4.60 10.45 -23.86
CA ASN A 294 3.68 11.50 -23.42
C ASN A 294 3.32 11.37 -21.93
N GLY A 295 3.99 10.50 -21.19
CA GLY A 295 3.69 10.28 -19.78
C GLY A 295 2.40 9.49 -19.54
N MET A 296 1.91 8.75 -20.51
CA MET A 296 0.69 7.96 -20.44
C MET A 296 1.03 6.47 -20.26
N PRO A 297 0.19 5.68 -19.57
CA PRO A 297 0.41 4.24 -19.47
C PRO A 297 0.42 3.59 -20.84
N ASN A 298 1.26 2.57 -21.02
CA ASN A 298 1.37 1.84 -22.27
C ASN A 298 1.13 0.34 -22.09
N SER A 299 0.93 -0.35 -23.21
CA SER A 299 0.77 -1.82 -23.22
C SER A 299 -0.48 -2.37 -22.54
N TYR A 300 -1.55 -1.61 -22.46
CA TYR A 300 -2.84 -2.07 -21.97
C TYR A 300 -3.84 -2.32 -23.11
N PRO A 301 -4.81 -3.24 -22.93
CA PRO A 301 -5.68 -3.69 -24.02
C PRO A 301 -6.42 -2.58 -24.76
N GLN A 302 -6.83 -1.54 -24.06
CA GLN A 302 -7.63 -0.45 -24.61
C GLN A 302 -6.86 0.86 -24.76
N TYR A 303 -5.57 0.86 -24.44
CA TYR A 303 -4.71 2.02 -24.59
C TYR A 303 -3.65 1.78 -25.66
N LYS A 304 -3.50 2.74 -26.58
CA LYS A 304 -2.46 2.75 -27.61
C LYS A 304 -1.50 3.90 -27.33
N ALA A 305 -0.23 3.56 -27.14
CA ALA A 305 0.81 4.56 -26.97
C ALA A 305 0.89 5.46 -28.22
N GLY A 306 0.89 6.76 -28.00
CA GLY A 306 1.06 7.76 -29.05
C GLY A 306 2.54 8.07 -29.33
N PRO A 307 2.84 8.76 -30.44
CA PRO A 307 4.15 9.33 -30.68
C PRO A 307 4.46 10.40 -29.61
N PRO A 308 5.75 10.67 -29.31
CA PRO A 308 6.10 11.72 -28.37
C PRO A 308 5.61 13.08 -28.84
N VAL A 309 4.99 13.83 -27.92
CA VAL A 309 4.58 15.22 -28.18
C VAL A 309 5.82 16.12 -28.23
N ASP A 310 6.80 15.88 -27.36
CA ASP A 310 8.13 16.47 -27.39
C ASP A 310 9.17 15.39 -27.63
N PRO A 311 9.82 15.37 -28.81
CA PRO A 311 10.83 14.37 -29.14
C PRO A 311 12.12 14.51 -28.31
N ASN A 312 12.29 15.59 -27.56
CA ASN A 312 13.43 15.80 -26.67
C ASN A 312 13.15 15.36 -25.23
N GLU A 313 11.92 15.04 -24.89
CA GLU A 313 11.57 14.55 -23.56
C GLU A 313 11.96 13.07 -23.44
N THR A 314 12.83 12.79 -22.48
CA THR A 314 13.21 11.42 -22.14
C THR A 314 12.33 10.91 -21.01
N THR A 315 11.46 9.95 -21.33
CA THR A 315 10.71 9.21 -20.30
C THR A 315 11.64 8.31 -19.52
N VAL A 316 11.81 8.57 -18.23
CA VAL A 316 12.57 7.72 -17.33
C VAL A 316 11.63 6.63 -16.80
N ARG A 317 11.92 5.38 -17.10
CA ARG A 317 11.20 4.25 -16.54
C ARG A 317 11.63 4.07 -15.10
N ASP A 318 10.66 3.93 -14.18
CA ASP A 318 10.96 3.48 -12.83
C ASP A 318 11.49 2.03 -12.91
N GLY A 319 12.55 1.78 -12.24
CA GLY A 319 12.96 0.45 -11.87
C GLY A 319 12.26 0.08 -10.57
N GLN A 320 12.41 -1.16 -10.18
CA GLN A 320 12.23 -1.52 -8.77
C GLN A 320 13.36 -0.90 -7.93
N LEU A 321 13.33 -1.04 -6.62
CA LEU A 321 14.36 -0.61 -5.67
C LEU A 321 15.73 -1.25 -5.94
N THR A 322 16.30 -1.03 -7.10
CA THR A 322 17.51 -1.76 -7.53
C THR A 322 18.69 -0.88 -7.84
N ARG A 323 18.51 0.44 -7.95
CA ARG A 323 19.64 1.31 -8.22
C ARG A 323 20.49 1.44 -6.95
N LYS A 324 21.65 0.79 -7.01
CA LYS A 324 22.62 0.74 -5.92
C LYS A 324 23.57 1.93 -6.03
N CYS A 325 23.86 2.57 -4.89
CA CYS A 325 24.92 3.55 -4.77
C CYS A 325 26.16 2.92 -4.12
N ALA A 326 26.71 3.52 -3.09
CA ALA A 326 27.81 2.95 -2.32
C ALA A 326 27.30 1.91 -1.31
N ALA A 327 28.13 0.94 -0.99
CA ALA A 327 27.87 0.04 0.14
C ALA A 327 28.30 0.74 1.43
N THR A 328 27.40 0.80 2.39
CA THR A 328 27.68 1.38 3.72
C THR A 328 27.63 0.26 4.77
N ALA A 329 28.52 0.32 5.76
CA ALA A 329 28.54 -0.63 6.87
C ALA A 329 27.66 -0.12 8.01
N LEU A 330 26.74 -0.94 8.48
CA LEU A 330 26.01 -0.71 9.73
C LEU A 330 26.90 -1.04 10.95
N PRO A 331 26.56 -0.51 12.15
CA PRO A 331 27.35 -0.72 13.38
C PRO A 331 27.59 -2.19 13.77
N LEU A 332 26.95 -3.16 13.13
CA LEU A 332 27.01 -4.59 13.42
C LEU A 332 27.66 -5.40 12.28
N ASP A 333 28.55 -4.79 11.51
CA ASP A 333 29.18 -5.42 10.31
C ASP A 333 28.18 -5.85 9.22
N ILE A 334 26.93 -5.39 9.30
CA ILE A 334 25.94 -5.62 8.27
C ILE A 334 26.16 -4.59 7.17
N GLN A 335 26.52 -5.05 5.98
CA GLN A 335 26.60 -4.17 4.82
C GLN A 335 25.21 -3.93 4.23
N TYR A 336 24.85 -2.68 4.07
CA TYR A 336 23.70 -2.27 3.30
C TYR A 336 24.11 -1.37 2.13
N ILE A 337 23.21 -1.20 1.19
CA ILE A 337 23.45 -0.40 0.00
C ILE A 337 22.51 0.79 0.08
N ASP A 338 23.10 1.99 0.07
CA ASP A 338 22.32 3.23 0.08
C ASP A 338 21.40 3.30 -1.14
N ALA A 339 20.17 3.71 -0.92
CA ALA A 339 19.25 4.04 -1.99
C ALA A 339 19.73 5.30 -2.70
N CYS A 340 19.68 5.29 -4.00
CA CYS A 340 19.90 6.50 -4.80
C CYS A 340 18.97 6.53 -6.01
N GLY A 341 18.57 7.71 -6.38
CA GLY A 341 17.59 7.92 -7.42
C GLY A 341 16.16 7.91 -6.90
N ASN A 342 15.20 8.30 -7.74
CA ASN A 342 13.78 8.24 -7.45
C ASN A 342 13.32 6.79 -7.60
N TRP A 343 13.31 6.07 -6.52
CA TRP A 343 12.81 4.73 -6.45
C TRP A 343 11.51 4.69 -5.65
N ALA A 344 10.80 3.64 -5.68
CA ALA A 344 9.55 3.39 -4.97
C ALA A 344 8.26 3.91 -5.62
N VAL A 345 8.29 4.87 -6.53
CA VAL A 345 7.05 5.48 -7.08
C VAL A 345 6.10 4.44 -7.67
N ASN A 346 6.59 3.55 -8.53
CA ASN A 346 5.79 2.47 -9.11
C ASN A 346 6.18 1.07 -8.63
N THR A 347 6.94 0.99 -7.55
CA THR A 347 7.26 -0.29 -6.95
C THR A 347 6.02 -0.82 -6.23
N VAL A 348 5.48 -1.93 -6.70
CA VAL A 348 4.33 -2.61 -6.06
C VAL A 348 4.84 -3.45 -4.92
N GLN A 349 5.83 -4.29 -5.19
CA GLN A 349 6.59 -5.03 -4.19
C GLN A 349 8.07 -5.10 -4.60
N PRO A 350 9.01 -5.01 -3.67
CA PRO A 350 10.42 -5.25 -3.96
C PRO A 350 10.67 -6.69 -4.37
N GLU A 351 11.55 -6.89 -5.38
CA GLU A 351 11.86 -8.23 -5.90
C GLU A 351 12.63 -9.11 -4.90
N SER A 352 13.31 -8.50 -3.95
CA SER A 352 14.15 -9.24 -3.00
C SER A 352 14.08 -8.64 -1.61
N PRO A 353 14.28 -9.46 -0.56
CA PRO A 353 14.30 -8.96 0.81
C PRO A 353 15.54 -8.05 1.03
N PRO A 354 15.43 -7.04 1.91
CA PRO A 354 16.52 -6.12 2.19
C PRO A 354 17.80 -6.79 2.67
N PHE A 355 17.69 -7.92 3.36
CA PHE A 355 18.79 -8.59 4.03
C PHE A 355 19.10 -10.00 3.49
N SER A 356 18.78 -10.28 2.24
CA SER A 356 19.07 -11.57 1.63
C SER A 356 20.58 -11.85 1.66
N SER A 357 20.98 -13.02 2.16
CA SER A 357 22.36 -13.51 2.13
C SER A 357 22.80 -13.97 0.75
N SER A 358 21.87 -14.24 -0.15
CA SER A 358 22.11 -14.96 -1.41
C SER A 358 22.09 -14.09 -2.66
N GLY A 359 22.08 -12.75 -2.57
CA GLY A 359 22.03 -12.00 -3.82
C GLY A 359 21.80 -10.50 -3.71
N SER A 360 20.93 -9.99 -4.56
CA SER A 360 20.60 -8.58 -4.63
C SER A 360 20.02 -8.08 -3.32
N ARG A 361 20.66 -7.07 -2.75
CA ARG A 361 20.14 -6.38 -1.57
C ARG A 361 19.39 -5.13 -2.01
N ILE A 362 18.31 -4.82 -1.32
CA ILE A 362 17.62 -3.57 -1.47
C ILE A 362 18.30 -2.53 -0.58
N ALA A 363 18.41 -1.31 -1.09
CA ALA A 363 18.93 -0.20 -0.33
C ALA A 363 18.04 0.09 0.88
N LEU A 364 18.65 0.39 2.01
CA LEU A 364 17.95 0.81 3.22
C LEU A 364 17.73 2.31 3.22
N ILE A 365 16.64 2.71 3.85
CA ILE A 365 16.29 4.10 4.11
C ILE A 365 17.03 4.53 5.38
N ASP A 366 17.63 5.69 5.33
CA ASP A 366 18.29 6.32 6.47
C ASP A 366 17.23 7.00 7.36
N ASP A 367 17.06 6.51 8.59
CA ASP A 367 16.06 6.98 9.55
C ASP A 367 16.32 8.44 10.00
N ASP A 368 17.58 8.88 10.06
CA ASP A 368 17.93 10.25 10.41
C ASP A 368 17.38 11.25 9.40
N THR A 369 17.46 10.93 8.11
CA THR A 369 16.93 11.75 7.02
C THR A 369 15.44 11.51 6.78
N TYR A 370 14.97 10.29 7.03
CA TYR A 370 13.60 9.82 6.82
C TYR A 370 13.02 9.19 8.08
N PRO A 371 12.76 9.96 9.14
CA PRO A 371 12.13 9.42 10.34
C PRO A 371 10.74 8.85 10.02
N ASN A 372 10.39 7.79 10.71
CA ASN A 372 9.11 7.12 10.66
C ASN A 372 8.39 7.20 12.00
N ILE A 373 7.14 6.73 12.04
CA ILE A 373 6.33 6.79 13.26
C ILE A 373 6.89 5.91 14.39
N GLY A 374 7.59 4.84 14.06
CA GLY A 374 8.24 3.97 15.03
C GLY A 374 9.32 4.71 15.82
N ASP A 375 10.14 5.52 15.13
CA ASP A 375 11.19 6.35 15.75
C ASP A 375 10.57 7.37 16.71
N ARG A 376 9.50 8.04 16.28
CA ARG A 376 8.76 8.99 17.12
C ARG A 376 8.17 8.35 18.37
N LEU A 377 7.56 7.18 18.22
CA LEU A 377 6.96 6.42 19.33
C LEU A 377 8.04 5.94 20.32
N THR A 378 9.13 5.38 19.79
CA THR A 378 10.26 4.88 20.59
C THR A 378 10.93 6.00 21.37
N ALA A 379 11.23 7.13 20.71
CA ALA A 379 11.82 8.31 21.37
C ALA A 379 10.92 8.90 22.47
N ALA A 380 9.59 8.77 22.33
CA ALA A 380 8.63 9.21 23.33
C ALA A 380 8.34 8.16 24.41
N GLY A 381 8.96 6.98 24.39
CA GLY A 381 8.71 5.86 25.32
C GLY A 381 7.31 5.26 25.21
N ILE A 382 6.68 5.37 24.04
CA ILE A 382 5.35 4.83 23.76
C ILE A 382 5.51 3.44 23.18
N SER A 383 4.89 2.44 23.81
CA SER A 383 4.98 1.05 23.34
C SER A 383 4.23 0.86 22.03
N TRP A 384 4.89 0.20 21.08
CA TRP A 384 4.31 -0.08 19.78
C TRP A 384 4.91 -1.34 19.14
N ASN A 385 4.21 -1.95 18.21
CA ASN A 385 4.72 -3.00 17.34
C ASN A 385 4.03 -2.95 15.98
N TRP A 386 4.75 -3.44 14.96
CA TRP A 386 4.18 -3.85 13.68
C TRP A 386 4.11 -5.37 13.63
N TYR A 387 2.94 -5.91 13.33
CA TYR A 387 2.68 -7.33 13.26
C TYR A 387 2.32 -7.72 11.82
N SER A 388 3.16 -8.53 11.17
CA SER A 388 2.93 -9.02 9.83
C SER A 388 2.76 -10.55 9.83
N GLY A 389 1.73 -11.04 9.17
CA GLY A 389 1.50 -12.48 9.05
C GLY A 389 2.65 -13.16 8.30
N GLY A 390 3.19 -14.26 8.86
CA GLY A 390 4.32 -14.99 8.31
C GLY A 390 5.70 -14.37 8.55
N TRP A 391 5.80 -13.35 9.41
CA TRP A 391 7.07 -12.66 9.64
C TRP A 391 8.13 -13.54 10.30
N ASP A 392 7.77 -14.34 11.31
CA ASP A 392 8.73 -15.20 12.01
C ASP A 392 9.38 -16.22 11.04
N ASP A 393 8.60 -16.73 10.10
CA ASP A 393 9.09 -17.65 9.07
C ASP A 393 9.99 -16.92 8.06
N ALA A 394 9.59 -15.72 7.61
CA ALA A 394 10.39 -14.89 6.70
C ALA A 394 11.71 -14.45 7.34
N GLU A 395 11.70 -14.05 8.61
CA GLU A 395 12.89 -13.65 9.36
C GLU A 395 13.88 -14.80 9.52
N SER A 396 13.39 -16.03 9.67
CA SER A 396 14.21 -17.23 9.72
C SER A 396 14.70 -17.73 8.36
N GLY A 397 14.36 -17.04 7.26
CA GLY A 397 14.75 -17.40 5.89
C GLY A 397 13.83 -18.43 5.23
N HIS A 398 12.67 -18.71 5.82
CA HIS A 398 11.67 -19.67 5.33
C HIS A 398 10.36 -18.96 4.97
N ALA A 399 10.44 -17.80 4.33
CA ALA A 399 9.27 -17.04 3.92
C ALA A 399 8.26 -17.90 3.18
N GLY A 400 7.00 -17.86 3.61
CA GLY A 400 5.92 -18.52 2.91
C GLY A 400 5.72 -17.89 1.51
N PRO A 401 5.18 -18.63 0.54
CA PRO A 401 5.12 -18.21 -0.86
C PRO A 401 4.23 -16.98 -1.12
N GLN A 402 3.36 -16.63 -0.19
CA GLN A 402 2.54 -15.41 -0.24
C GLN A 402 2.95 -14.38 0.82
N PHE A 403 4.13 -14.54 1.41
CA PHE A 403 4.73 -13.50 2.23
C PHE A 403 5.29 -12.41 1.32
N GLN A 404 4.92 -11.15 1.60
CA GLN A 404 5.41 -10.01 0.86
C GLN A 404 6.22 -9.11 1.80
N TYR A 405 7.48 -8.85 1.44
CA TYR A 405 8.40 -8.14 2.33
C TYR A 405 7.96 -6.71 2.65
N HIS A 406 7.23 -6.05 1.76
CA HIS A 406 6.67 -4.71 2.01
C HIS A 406 5.53 -4.70 3.03
N HIS A 407 4.95 -5.86 3.37
CA HIS A 407 4.02 -5.99 4.49
C HIS A 407 4.69 -5.78 5.86
N GLN A 408 6.02 -5.72 5.87
CA GLN A 408 6.84 -5.30 7.01
C GLN A 408 7.62 -4.03 6.61
N PRO A 409 6.96 -2.86 6.49
CA PRO A 409 7.56 -1.68 5.86
C PRO A 409 8.78 -1.12 6.59
N PHE A 410 8.86 -1.27 7.91
CA PHE A 410 10.04 -0.89 8.69
C PHE A 410 11.28 -1.70 8.33
N ASN A 411 11.11 -2.88 7.73
CA ASN A 411 12.23 -3.73 7.29
C ASN A 411 13.13 -3.04 6.24
N TYR A 412 12.68 -1.94 5.66
CA TYR A 412 13.43 -1.13 4.69
C TYR A 412 14.21 0.02 5.33
N PHE A 413 14.17 0.17 6.64
CA PHE A 413 14.82 1.24 7.38
C PHE A 413 16.04 0.71 8.15
N ALA A 414 17.10 1.53 8.25
CA ALA A 414 18.37 1.12 8.85
C ALA A 414 18.25 0.78 10.34
N ASP A 415 17.46 1.54 11.09
CA ASP A 415 17.24 1.32 12.53
C ASP A 415 16.48 0.03 12.86
N TYR A 416 15.89 -0.63 11.85
CA TYR A 416 15.15 -1.88 11.99
C TYR A 416 15.88 -3.08 11.32
N ALA A 417 17.16 -2.91 11.00
CA ALA A 417 18.00 -3.95 10.47
C ALA A 417 18.18 -5.11 11.47
N PRO A 418 18.52 -6.33 11.02
CA PRO A 418 18.86 -7.42 11.92
C PRO A 418 19.94 -7.02 12.95
N GLY A 419 19.69 -7.30 14.22
CA GLY A 419 20.61 -6.98 15.33
C GLY A 419 20.46 -5.57 15.91
N THR A 420 19.64 -4.71 15.34
CA THR A 420 19.31 -3.41 15.94
C THR A 420 18.18 -3.52 16.97
N PRO A 421 18.10 -2.62 17.96
CA PRO A 421 16.99 -2.61 18.92
C PRO A 421 15.62 -2.41 18.27
N GLY A 422 15.53 -1.64 17.18
CA GLY A 422 14.28 -1.39 16.45
C GLY A 422 13.67 -2.66 15.86
N ARG A 423 14.52 -3.65 15.52
CA ARG A 423 14.07 -4.95 14.99
C ARG A 423 13.05 -5.66 15.90
N GLU A 424 13.16 -5.48 17.22
CA GLU A 424 12.26 -6.10 18.18
C GLU A 424 10.80 -5.63 18.07
N HIS A 425 10.54 -4.52 17.41
CA HIS A 425 9.18 -4.04 17.14
C HIS A 425 8.51 -4.79 15.98
N LEU A 426 9.28 -5.50 15.16
CA LEU A 426 8.78 -6.25 14.01
C LEU A 426 8.40 -7.66 14.46
N LYS A 427 7.13 -8.00 14.37
CA LYS A 427 6.58 -9.24 14.95
C LYS A 427 5.65 -9.95 13.97
N ASP A 428 5.47 -11.23 14.22
CA ASP A 428 4.47 -12.04 13.54
C ASP A 428 3.05 -11.75 14.08
N GLU A 429 2.04 -11.83 13.24
CA GLU A 429 0.63 -11.64 13.61
C GLU A 429 0.17 -12.59 14.75
N ARG A 430 0.72 -13.81 14.80
CA ARG A 430 0.44 -14.77 15.90
C ARG A 430 0.76 -14.16 17.26
N ARG A 431 1.77 -13.29 17.36
CA ARG A 431 2.14 -12.58 18.59
C ARG A 431 1.14 -11.47 18.93
N PHE A 432 0.53 -10.82 17.90
CA PHE A 432 -0.57 -9.88 18.12
C PHE A 432 -1.78 -10.58 18.74
N ILE A 433 -2.20 -11.70 18.15
CA ILE A 433 -3.33 -12.50 18.66
C ILE A 433 -3.08 -12.93 20.11
N ALA A 434 -1.88 -13.41 20.42
CA ALA A 434 -1.49 -13.80 21.77
C ALA A 434 -1.51 -12.60 22.75
N ALA A 435 -1.00 -11.44 22.34
CA ALA A 435 -1.00 -10.22 23.15
C ALA A 435 -2.42 -9.72 23.42
N ALA A 436 -3.29 -9.69 22.43
CA ALA A 436 -4.69 -9.28 22.57
C ALA A 436 -5.45 -10.19 23.55
N ASN A 437 -5.27 -11.51 23.43
CA ASN A 437 -5.91 -12.49 24.31
C ASN A 437 -5.43 -12.40 25.78
N ARG A 438 -4.16 -12.01 25.99
CA ARG A 438 -3.58 -11.87 27.34
C ARG A 438 -3.80 -10.47 27.94
N GLY A 439 -4.35 -9.51 27.19
CA GLY A 439 -4.45 -8.12 27.64
C GLY A 439 -3.09 -7.42 27.70
N GLN A 440 -2.21 -7.71 26.76
CA GLN A 440 -0.84 -7.21 26.66
C GLN A 440 -0.58 -6.43 25.36
N LEU A 441 -1.64 -5.90 24.73
CA LEU A 441 -1.47 -5.02 23.57
C LEU A 441 -0.62 -3.80 23.95
N PRO A 442 0.34 -3.39 23.10
CA PRO A 442 1.04 -2.12 23.27
C PRO A 442 0.08 -0.95 23.06
N THR A 443 0.57 0.25 23.22
CA THR A 443 -0.21 1.48 23.00
C THR A 443 -0.63 1.61 21.52
N VAL A 444 0.27 1.29 20.58
CA VAL A 444 -0.01 1.28 19.15
C VAL A 444 0.36 -0.07 18.56
N SER A 445 -0.57 -0.67 17.83
CA SER A 445 -0.37 -1.92 17.10
C SER A 445 -0.78 -1.71 15.65
N PHE A 446 0.12 -1.99 14.72
CA PHE A 446 -0.20 -2.15 13.31
C PHE A 446 -0.26 -3.64 13.02
N VAL A 447 -1.27 -4.08 12.28
CA VAL A 447 -1.50 -5.49 11.96
C VAL A 447 -1.72 -5.62 10.47
N LYS A 448 -0.85 -6.38 9.81
CA LYS A 448 -0.92 -6.70 8.39
C LYS A 448 -1.09 -8.21 8.22
N PRO A 449 -2.26 -8.69 7.79
CA PRO A 449 -2.48 -10.11 7.59
C PRO A 449 -1.58 -10.71 6.50
N TYR A 450 -1.38 -12.04 6.57
CA TYR A 450 -0.67 -12.79 5.54
C TYR A 450 -1.40 -12.73 4.19
N GLY A 451 -0.68 -12.88 3.07
CA GLY A 451 -1.22 -12.73 1.72
C GLY A 451 -2.48 -13.55 1.42
N ALA A 452 -2.61 -14.77 1.98
CA ALA A 452 -3.82 -15.58 1.81
C ALA A 452 -5.04 -15.05 2.62
N GLU A 453 -4.83 -14.12 3.55
CA GLU A 453 -5.79 -13.69 4.56
C GLU A 453 -6.06 -12.18 4.54
N ASN A 454 -5.59 -11.47 3.50
CA ASN A 454 -5.60 -10.01 3.42
C ASN A 454 -6.57 -9.41 2.38
N GLU A 455 -7.39 -10.24 1.74
CA GLU A 455 -8.37 -9.88 0.69
C GLU A 455 -7.76 -9.53 -0.68
N HIS A 456 -6.44 -9.62 -0.88
CA HIS A 456 -5.79 -9.21 -2.13
C HIS A 456 -6.26 -10.01 -3.35
N PRO A 457 -6.81 -9.36 -4.41
CA PRO A 457 -7.17 -10.05 -5.63
C PRO A 457 -5.96 -10.79 -6.27
N GLY A 458 -6.22 -11.92 -6.91
CA GLY A 458 -5.19 -12.71 -7.57
C GLY A 458 -4.58 -13.84 -6.73
N TYR A 459 -4.77 -13.84 -5.40
CA TYR A 459 -4.29 -14.93 -4.55
C TYR A 459 -5.06 -15.11 -3.23
N ALA A 460 -5.82 -14.12 -2.81
CA ALA A 460 -6.70 -14.22 -1.65
C ALA A 460 -8.17 -14.24 -2.08
N SER A 461 -8.97 -15.03 -1.37
CA SER A 461 -10.43 -15.00 -1.49
C SER A 461 -10.98 -13.87 -0.64
N GLU A 462 -11.91 -13.09 -1.18
CA GLU A 462 -12.58 -12.03 -0.41
C GLU A 462 -13.29 -12.56 0.85
N PRO A 463 -14.08 -13.67 0.79
CA PRO A 463 -14.69 -14.23 1.98
C PRO A 463 -13.69 -14.68 3.04
N ASP A 464 -12.59 -15.34 2.65
CA ASP A 464 -11.59 -15.87 3.59
C ASP A 464 -10.82 -14.74 4.28
N GLY A 465 -10.40 -13.72 3.51
CA GLY A 465 -9.72 -12.55 4.05
C GLY A 465 -10.63 -11.74 4.98
N SER A 466 -11.90 -11.54 4.59
CA SER A 466 -12.88 -10.86 5.42
C SER A 466 -13.26 -11.65 6.69
N ASP A 467 -13.26 -13.00 6.64
CA ASP A 467 -13.44 -13.85 7.84
C ASP A 467 -12.22 -13.76 8.76
N HIS A 468 -11.00 -13.71 8.22
CA HIS A 468 -9.79 -13.47 9.00
C HIS A 468 -9.83 -12.11 9.70
N LEU A 469 -10.20 -11.04 8.98
CA LEU A 469 -10.44 -9.71 9.55
C LEU A 469 -11.44 -9.76 10.71
N VAL A 470 -12.55 -10.49 10.55
CA VAL A 470 -13.54 -10.68 11.62
C VAL A 470 -12.93 -11.39 12.84
N ASN A 471 -12.03 -12.36 12.62
CA ASN A 471 -11.37 -13.07 13.71
C ASN A 471 -10.40 -12.16 14.48
N LEU A 472 -9.64 -11.31 13.80
CA LEU A 472 -8.80 -10.28 14.43
C LEU A 472 -9.66 -9.30 15.24
N LEU A 473 -10.77 -8.82 14.67
CA LEU A 473 -11.71 -7.93 15.36
C LEU A 473 -12.32 -8.58 16.60
N LYS A 474 -12.75 -9.83 16.52
CA LYS A 474 -13.25 -10.59 17.68
C LYS A 474 -12.19 -10.66 18.77
N THR A 475 -10.96 -11.03 18.43
CA THR A 475 -9.85 -11.14 19.37
C THR A 475 -9.65 -9.84 20.15
N VAL A 476 -9.64 -8.70 19.47
CA VAL A 476 -9.46 -7.38 20.11
C VAL A 476 -10.69 -6.96 20.90
N THR A 477 -11.90 -7.15 20.34
CA THR A 477 -13.14 -6.61 20.94
C THR A 477 -13.76 -7.48 22.01
N THR A 478 -13.24 -8.69 22.23
CA THR A 478 -13.63 -9.57 23.34
C THR A 478 -12.50 -9.78 24.36
N GLY A 479 -11.26 -9.40 24.03
CA GLY A 479 -10.10 -9.51 24.90
C GLY A 479 -10.16 -8.59 26.13
N PRO A 480 -9.22 -8.74 27.08
CA PRO A 480 -9.23 -7.99 28.36
C PRO A 480 -9.14 -6.48 28.20
N GLN A 481 -8.54 -5.99 27.10
CA GLN A 481 -8.37 -4.56 26.82
C GLN A 481 -9.46 -3.97 25.91
N ALA A 482 -10.46 -4.75 25.50
CA ALA A 482 -11.47 -4.40 24.50
C ALA A 482 -12.11 -3.01 24.71
N ARG A 483 -12.47 -2.66 25.97
CA ARG A 483 -13.11 -1.38 26.27
C ARG A 483 -12.17 -0.18 26.22
N LYS A 484 -10.86 -0.41 26.15
CA LYS A 484 -9.82 0.63 26.11
C LYS A 484 -9.13 0.70 24.75
N THR A 485 -9.61 -0.08 23.80
CA THR A 485 -9.02 -0.20 22.47
C THR A 485 -9.90 0.45 21.42
N LEU A 486 -9.27 1.29 20.62
CA LEU A 486 -9.78 1.84 19.37
C LEU A 486 -9.19 1.02 18.24
N VAL A 487 -10.01 0.55 17.31
CA VAL A 487 -9.57 -0.20 16.14
C VAL A 487 -9.87 0.63 14.89
N VAL A 488 -8.90 0.72 14.00
CA VAL A 488 -9.06 1.23 12.64
C VAL A 488 -8.86 0.06 11.70
N VAL A 489 -9.81 -0.19 10.82
CA VAL A 489 -9.67 -1.11 9.69
C VAL A 489 -9.63 -0.26 8.45
N THR A 490 -8.60 -0.41 7.64
CA THR A 490 -8.52 0.25 6.34
C THR A 490 -7.65 -0.59 5.39
N TYR A 491 -7.56 -0.15 4.15
CA TYR A 491 -6.84 -0.82 3.06
C TYR A 491 -5.64 0.04 2.68
N ASP A 492 -4.64 -0.57 2.09
CA ASP A 492 -3.44 0.16 1.68
C ASP A 492 -3.73 1.03 0.46
N GLU A 493 -4.42 0.47 -0.55
CA GLU A 493 -4.77 1.20 -1.76
C GLU A 493 -5.95 0.52 -2.49
N PHE A 494 -6.30 1.02 -3.68
CA PHE A 494 -7.54 0.75 -4.39
C PHE A 494 -7.55 -0.53 -5.27
N GLY A 495 -6.39 -1.16 -5.50
CA GLY A 495 -6.27 -2.36 -6.34
C GLY A 495 -6.68 -2.20 -7.79
N GLY A 496 -6.50 -1.02 -8.39
CA GLY A 496 -6.93 -0.76 -9.76
C GLY A 496 -8.45 -0.63 -9.95
N GLN A 497 -9.22 -0.62 -8.86
CA GLN A 497 -10.68 -0.70 -8.89
C GLN A 497 -11.30 0.69 -8.81
N TRP A 498 -12.34 0.89 -9.60
CA TRP A 498 -13.06 2.15 -9.69
C TRP A 498 -13.79 2.55 -8.40
N ASP A 499 -13.80 3.86 -8.14
CA ASP A 499 -14.65 4.51 -7.15
C ASP A 499 -15.31 5.76 -7.75
N HIS A 500 -16.55 6.08 -7.34
CA HIS A 500 -17.26 7.24 -7.91
C HIS A 500 -16.87 8.56 -7.25
N VAL A 501 -16.19 8.56 -6.12
CA VAL A 501 -15.83 9.77 -5.39
C VAL A 501 -14.43 10.21 -5.74
N SER A 502 -14.32 11.37 -6.37
CA SER A 502 -13.04 11.98 -6.71
C SER A 502 -12.23 12.32 -5.46
N PRO A 503 -10.92 11.98 -5.41
CA PRO A 503 -10.06 12.48 -4.36
C PRO A 503 -9.91 14.00 -4.47
N PRO A 504 -9.85 14.74 -3.33
CA PRO A 504 -9.52 16.15 -3.36
C PRO A 504 -8.04 16.34 -3.74
N PRO A 505 -7.69 17.38 -4.49
CA PRO A 505 -6.29 17.67 -4.78
C PRO A 505 -5.58 18.16 -3.50
N VAL A 506 -4.54 17.45 -3.07
CA VAL A 506 -3.76 17.81 -1.88
C VAL A 506 -2.31 18.13 -2.25
N ASP A 507 -1.61 17.20 -2.88
CA ASP A 507 -0.26 17.41 -3.41
C ASP A 507 0.01 16.46 -4.60
N LYS A 508 1.24 16.48 -5.12
CA LYS A 508 1.63 15.66 -6.28
C LYS A 508 1.69 14.15 -6.01
N TRP A 509 1.68 13.74 -4.77
CA TRP A 509 1.74 12.34 -4.36
C TRP A 509 0.36 11.70 -4.22
N GLY A 510 -0.67 12.51 -4.03
CA GLY A 510 -2.03 12.06 -3.79
C GLY A 510 -2.89 13.13 -3.11
N PRO A 511 -3.98 12.72 -2.44
CA PRO A 511 -4.42 11.34 -2.23
C PRO A 511 -4.86 10.66 -3.52
N GLY A 512 -4.79 9.32 -3.52
CA GLY A 512 -5.36 8.51 -4.59
C GLY A 512 -6.83 8.16 -4.36
N THR A 513 -7.25 7.04 -4.90
CA THR A 513 -8.63 6.58 -4.86
C THR A 513 -9.14 6.36 -3.43
N ARG A 514 -10.44 6.52 -3.25
CA ARG A 514 -11.13 6.28 -1.98
C ARG A 514 -11.12 4.79 -1.63
N ILE A 515 -10.72 4.49 -0.39
CA ILE A 515 -10.58 3.13 0.14
C ILE A 515 -11.51 2.89 1.34
N PRO A 516 -11.86 1.62 1.65
CA PRO A 516 -12.70 1.32 2.79
C PRO A 516 -12.03 1.69 4.12
N ALA A 517 -12.78 2.31 5.04
CA ALA A 517 -12.29 2.60 6.38
C ALA A 517 -13.40 2.51 7.44
N LEU A 518 -13.09 1.81 8.53
CA LEU A 518 -13.93 1.64 9.69
C LEU A 518 -13.18 2.03 10.96
N VAL A 519 -13.83 2.78 11.84
CA VAL A 519 -13.35 3.03 13.20
C VAL A 519 -14.27 2.30 14.17
N ILE A 520 -13.72 1.40 14.99
CA ILE A 520 -14.50 0.43 15.76
C ILE A 520 -14.08 0.46 17.21
N SER A 521 -15.04 0.36 18.14
CA SER A 521 -14.74 0.12 19.54
C SER A 521 -15.88 -0.59 20.27
N LYS A 522 -15.51 -1.45 21.24
CA LYS A 522 -16.47 -2.05 22.17
C LYS A 522 -17.12 -1.02 23.09
N SER A 523 -16.52 0.16 23.24
CA SER A 523 -17.01 1.23 24.11
C SER A 523 -17.81 2.31 23.39
N PHE A 524 -17.95 2.25 22.09
CA PHE A 524 -18.82 3.17 21.35
C PHE A 524 -20.30 2.99 21.75
N ARG A 525 -21.02 4.10 21.86
CA ARG A 525 -22.45 4.10 22.25
C ARG A 525 -23.34 3.69 21.08
N HIS A 526 -23.00 4.15 19.87
CA HIS A 526 -23.75 3.84 18.65
C HIS A 526 -22.83 3.82 17.42
N SER A 527 -23.30 3.22 16.35
CA SER A 527 -22.62 3.29 15.06
C SER A 527 -23.01 4.57 14.32
N ALA A 528 -22.10 5.08 13.48
CA ALA A 528 -22.29 6.34 12.75
C ALA A 528 -21.67 6.29 11.35
N VAL A 529 -21.92 7.35 10.57
CA VAL A 529 -21.21 7.63 9.32
C VAL A 529 -20.47 8.95 9.48
N ASP A 530 -19.19 8.97 9.13
CA ASP A 530 -18.39 10.19 9.07
C ASP A 530 -18.06 10.53 7.62
N HIS A 531 -18.53 11.68 7.15
CA HIS A 531 -18.30 12.19 5.79
C HIS A 531 -17.07 13.12 5.70
N ARG A 532 -16.33 13.28 6.81
CA ARG A 532 -15.14 14.12 6.82
C ARG A 532 -14.07 13.49 5.92
N PHE A 533 -13.33 14.34 5.24
CA PHE A 533 -12.17 13.91 4.49
C PHE A 533 -11.08 13.38 5.44
N TYR A 534 -10.59 12.19 5.11
CA TYR A 534 -9.45 11.53 5.71
C TYR A 534 -8.58 10.91 4.62
N ASP A 535 -7.33 10.70 4.91
CA ASP A 535 -6.47 9.80 4.17
C ASP A 535 -5.64 8.92 5.14
N THR A 536 -4.82 8.03 4.61
CA THR A 536 -4.00 7.13 5.43
C THR A 536 -3.17 7.89 6.48
N THR A 537 -2.69 9.12 6.18
CA THR A 537 -1.94 9.94 7.13
C THR A 537 -2.79 10.48 8.28
N SER A 538 -4.11 10.38 8.20
CA SER A 538 -5.00 10.70 9.33
C SER A 538 -4.78 9.77 10.54
N ILE A 539 -4.28 8.57 10.29
CA ILE A 539 -3.86 7.63 11.34
C ILE A 539 -2.64 8.19 12.07
N LEU A 540 -1.63 8.65 11.34
CA LEU A 540 -0.43 9.29 11.89
C LEU A 540 -0.80 10.55 12.67
N SER A 541 -1.57 11.45 12.06
CA SER A 541 -2.08 12.66 12.73
C SER A 541 -2.85 12.35 14.02
N THR A 542 -3.53 11.20 14.10
CA THR A 542 -4.22 10.76 15.33
C THR A 542 -3.22 10.38 16.41
N ILE A 543 -2.19 9.63 16.07
CA ILE A 543 -1.12 9.22 16.99
C ILE A 543 -0.33 10.44 17.47
N GLU A 544 0.17 11.23 16.55
CA GLU A 544 1.02 12.40 16.80
C GLU A 544 0.33 13.41 17.72
N ARG A 545 -0.89 13.81 17.39
CA ARG A 545 -1.66 14.75 18.23
C ARG A 545 -2.01 14.19 19.60
N SER A 546 -2.26 12.87 19.69
CA SER A 546 -2.57 12.23 20.96
C SER A 546 -1.39 12.25 21.93
N TYR A 547 -0.18 12.13 21.42
CA TYR A 547 1.02 12.02 22.22
C TYR A 547 1.93 13.25 22.15
N GLY A 548 1.60 14.21 21.28
CA GLY A 548 2.37 15.44 21.05
C GLY A 548 3.72 15.16 20.40
N LEU A 549 3.70 14.23 19.45
CA LEU A 549 4.85 13.94 18.61
C LEU A 549 4.96 14.96 17.49
N GLU A 550 6.18 15.22 17.04
CA GLU A 550 6.42 16.04 15.86
C GLU A 550 5.91 15.30 14.61
N PRO A 551 5.16 15.96 13.72
CA PRO A 551 4.73 15.37 12.47
C PRO A 551 5.92 14.91 11.61
N LEU A 552 5.69 13.89 10.81
CA LEU A 552 6.69 13.33 9.90
C LEU A 552 6.80 14.14 8.60
N SER A 553 5.72 14.79 8.20
CA SER A 553 5.65 15.59 6.99
C SER A 553 4.62 16.73 7.09
N THR A 554 4.51 17.53 6.06
CA THR A 554 3.45 18.54 5.96
C THR A 554 2.08 17.92 5.72
N ARG A 555 1.99 16.67 5.19
CA ARG A 555 0.74 15.99 4.90
C ARG A 555 0.04 15.58 6.19
N ASP A 556 0.70 14.83 7.07
CA ASP A 556 0.15 14.37 8.35
C ASP A 556 -0.09 15.50 9.33
N ALA A 557 0.79 16.52 9.34
CA ALA A 557 0.59 17.76 10.12
C ALA A 557 -0.76 18.45 9.81
N ARG A 558 -1.19 18.43 8.54
CA ARG A 558 -2.43 19.04 8.06
C ARG A 558 -3.63 18.11 8.06
N SER A 559 -3.40 16.81 8.08
CA SER A 559 -4.47 15.80 8.03
C SER A 559 -5.39 15.88 9.24
N HIS A 560 -6.65 15.61 9.03
CA HIS A 560 -7.61 15.48 10.12
C HIS A 560 -7.35 14.20 10.92
N SER A 561 -7.26 14.32 12.24
CA SER A 561 -7.24 13.13 13.10
C SER A 561 -8.63 12.48 13.15
N LEU A 562 -8.66 11.18 13.50
CA LEU A 562 -9.90 10.40 13.66
C LEU A 562 -10.74 10.78 14.90
N ALA A 563 -10.34 11.84 15.63
CA ALA A 563 -11.07 12.31 16.81
C ALA A 563 -12.54 12.63 16.54
N HIS A 564 -12.85 13.13 15.33
CA HIS A 564 -14.25 13.42 14.96
C HIS A 564 -15.07 12.14 14.80
N ALA A 565 -14.53 11.12 14.16
CA ALA A 565 -15.19 9.81 14.04
C ALA A 565 -15.48 9.21 15.42
N VAL A 566 -14.50 9.26 16.34
CA VAL A 566 -14.68 8.81 17.73
C VAL A 566 -15.75 9.63 18.45
N ALA A 567 -15.77 10.95 18.28
CA ALA A 567 -16.77 11.82 18.89
C ALA A 567 -18.18 11.54 18.37
N LEU A 568 -18.33 11.25 17.07
CA LEU A 568 -19.63 10.88 16.48
C LEU A 568 -20.22 9.64 17.15
N ALA A 569 -19.41 8.62 17.40
CA ALA A 569 -19.88 7.36 17.99
C ALA A 569 -20.16 7.44 19.50
N ASN A 570 -19.74 8.52 20.18
CA ASN A 570 -19.86 8.71 21.62
C ASN A 570 -20.85 9.82 22.02
N ARG A 571 -21.49 10.51 21.08
CA ARG A 571 -22.52 11.55 21.31
C ARG A 571 -23.85 11.03 21.87
#